data_e69859d4bd2efcf9ab919ba37487b882
#
_entry.id   e69859d4bd2efcf9ab919ba37487b882
#
_cell.length_a   1.000
_cell.length_b   1.000
_cell.length_c   1.000
_cell.angle_alpha   90.00
_cell.angle_beta   90.00
_cell.angle_gamma   90.00
#
_symmetry.space_group_name_H-M   'P 1'
#
loop_
_entity.id
_entity.type
_entity.pdbx_description
1 polymer ?
#
loop_
_entity_poly.entity_id
_entity_poly.type
_entity_poly.pdbx_seq_one_letter_code
_entity_poly.pdbx_strand_id
1 'polypeptide(L)'
;DEPFQGRSPICRDLKIDLDRIRQMGVRAIVCCLDDEELNMLGAPCHEYREQAQSQGFDLICLPMAEGFAPINMTRLDMIMSMLILNYTLRGTSILVHCRGGVGRAGLVACIWLLKMNLVSLGSEDTPKLCPCSNTSSQVLDTVLKLIDTVRKRRSLRAIETAEQARFLMEYARFIFGQERARFCLKT
;
A
#
# COMPACT_ATOMS: atom_id res chain seq x y z
N ASP A 1 -35.96 -7.83 -2.10
CA ASP A 1 -34.65 -7.80 -1.44
C ASP A 1 -33.82 -8.96 -2.00
N GLU A 2 -33.08 -8.72 -3.08
CA GLU A 2 -32.14 -9.71 -3.58
C GLU A 2 -30.88 -9.70 -2.71
N PRO A 3 -30.39 -10.86 -2.25
CA PRO A 3 -29.16 -10.90 -1.48
C PRO A 3 -28.00 -10.51 -2.39
N PHE A 4 -27.19 -9.56 -1.92
CA PHE A 4 -25.97 -9.08 -2.54
C PHE A 4 -25.08 -10.27 -2.99
N GLN A 5 -24.95 -10.48 -4.29
CA GLN A 5 -24.05 -11.48 -4.87
C GLN A 5 -22.58 -11.02 -4.75
N GLY A 6 -22.09 -10.95 -3.51
CA GLY A 6 -20.66 -10.85 -3.23
C GLY A 6 -19.99 -12.20 -3.46
N ARG A 7 -18.74 -12.17 -3.88
CA ARG A 7 -17.87 -13.31 -4.18
C ARG A 7 -17.76 -14.31 -3.01
N SER A 8 -18.71 -15.19 -2.83
CA SER A 8 -18.82 -16.19 -1.77
C SER A 8 -19.60 -15.72 -0.53
N PRO A 9 -20.57 -16.51 -0.06
CA PRO A 9 -21.32 -16.23 1.17
C PRO A 9 -20.49 -16.60 2.41
N ILE A 10 -19.32 -16.00 2.56
CA ILE A 10 -18.50 -16.21 3.75
C ILE A 10 -18.90 -15.11 4.74
N CYS A 11 -19.71 -15.47 5.72
CA CYS A 11 -19.91 -14.65 6.90
C CYS A 11 -18.63 -14.74 7.75
N ARG A 12 -17.87 -13.65 7.82
CA ARG A 12 -16.66 -13.59 8.63
C ARG A 12 -16.95 -12.92 9.96
N ASP A 13 -16.36 -13.47 11.01
CA ASP A 13 -16.34 -12.84 12.32
C ASP A 13 -15.06 -11.98 12.43
N LEU A 14 -15.26 -10.68 12.59
CA LEU A 14 -14.16 -9.71 12.65
C LEU A 14 -13.20 -10.01 13.81
N LYS A 15 -13.74 -10.41 14.97
CA LYS A 15 -12.91 -10.71 16.14
C LYS A 15 -12.02 -11.92 15.91
N ILE A 16 -12.57 -12.97 15.31
CA ILE A 16 -11.82 -14.20 14.97
C ILE A 16 -10.73 -13.88 13.93
N ASP A 17 -11.05 -13.09 12.91
CA ASP A 17 -10.08 -12.73 11.90
C ASP A 17 -8.95 -11.84 12.48
N LEU A 18 -9.28 -10.90 13.35
CA LEU A 18 -8.26 -10.07 14.05
C LEU A 18 -7.37 -10.93 14.97
N ASP A 19 -7.93 -11.89 15.71
CA ASP A 19 -7.12 -12.81 16.53
C ASP A 19 -6.10 -13.59 15.69
N ARG A 20 -6.52 -14.11 14.54
CA ARG A 20 -5.64 -14.81 13.60
C ARG A 20 -4.53 -13.89 13.08
N ILE A 21 -4.88 -12.67 12.68
CA ILE A 21 -3.93 -11.66 12.19
C ILE A 21 -2.90 -11.32 13.28
N ARG A 22 -3.33 -11.21 14.54
CA ARG A 22 -2.45 -10.97 15.68
C ARG A 22 -1.46 -12.11 15.90
N GLN A 23 -1.90 -13.36 15.76
CA GLN A 23 -1.04 -14.55 15.87
C GLN A 23 0.05 -14.58 14.78
N MET A 24 -0.17 -13.93 13.64
CA MET A 24 0.83 -13.78 12.58
C MET A 24 1.86 -12.66 12.86
N GLY A 25 1.82 -12.03 14.03
CA GLY A 25 2.76 -10.98 14.43
C GLY A 25 2.48 -9.61 13.86
N VAL A 26 1.30 -9.40 13.27
CA VAL A 26 0.86 -8.09 12.76
C VAL A 26 0.55 -7.16 13.94
N ARG A 27 0.93 -5.89 13.82
CA ARG A 27 0.65 -4.84 14.81
C ARG A 27 -0.06 -3.63 14.23
N ALA A 28 0.12 -3.35 12.96
CA ALA A 28 -0.55 -2.27 12.28
C ALA A 28 -1.42 -2.79 11.13
N ILE A 29 -2.60 -2.22 10.98
CA ILE A 29 -3.53 -2.53 9.90
C ILE A 29 -3.78 -1.25 9.11
N VAL A 30 -3.52 -1.28 7.81
CA VAL A 30 -3.86 -0.21 6.86
C VAL A 30 -5.14 -0.61 6.14
N CYS A 31 -6.24 0.08 6.44
CA CYS A 31 -7.53 -0.10 5.81
C CYS A 31 -7.70 0.89 4.66
N CYS A 32 -7.84 0.36 3.44
CA CYS A 32 -8.05 1.17 2.23
C CYS A 32 -9.53 1.36 1.88
N LEU A 33 -10.44 0.86 2.71
CA LEU A 33 -11.89 1.00 2.53
C LEU A 33 -12.35 2.35 3.11
N ASP A 34 -13.40 2.91 2.54
CA ASP A 34 -14.12 4.02 3.12
C ASP A 34 -15.22 3.54 4.09
N ASP A 35 -15.89 4.49 4.73
CA ASP A 35 -16.90 4.18 5.74
C ASP A 35 -18.16 3.51 5.13
N GLU A 36 -18.49 3.84 3.90
CA GLU A 36 -19.64 3.23 3.19
C GLU A 36 -19.36 1.76 2.88
N GLU A 37 -18.18 1.47 2.35
CA GLU A 37 -17.74 0.09 2.08
C GLU A 37 -17.67 -0.74 3.37
N LEU A 38 -17.15 -0.17 4.46
CA LEU A 38 -17.09 -0.85 5.76
C LEU A 38 -18.49 -1.15 6.31
N ASN A 39 -19.42 -0.19 6.22
CA ASN A 39 -20.80 -0.39 6.61
C ASN A 39 -21.48 -1.49 5.78
N MET A 40 -21.30 -1.49 4.47
CA MET A 40 -21.84 -2.55 3.60
C MET A 40 -21.26 -3.94 3.89
N LEU A 41 -20.04 -4.00 4.40
CA LEU A 41 -19.38 -5.26 4.78
C LEU A 41 -19.76 -5.72 6.21
N GLY A 42 -20.61 -4.96 6.92
CA GLY A 42 -21.04 -5.28 8.28
C GLY A 42 -19.96 -5.04 9.34
N ALA A 43 -18.99 -4.18 9.06
CA ALA A 43 -17.93 -3.77 9.98
C ALA A 43 -17.80 -2.23 10.01
N PRO A 44 -18.78 -1.49 10.56
CA PRO A 44 -18.73 -0.04 10.64
C PRO A 44 -17.39 0.45 11.18
N CYS A 45 -16.87 1.58 10.65
CA CYS A 45 -15.51 2.05 10.93
C CYS A 45 -15.24 2.20 12.43
N HIS A 46 -16.22 2.65 13.21
CA HIS A 46 -16.08 2.79 14.68
C HIS A 46 -15.94 1.43 15.38
N GLU A 47 -16.78 0.44 15.03
CA GLU A 47 -16.70 -0.91 15.58
C GLU A 47 -15.40 -1.61 15.19
N TYR A 48 -15.01 -1.46 13.93
CA TYR A 48 -13.74 -2.00 13.45
C TYR A 48 -12.56 -1.40 14.23
N ARG A 49 -12.59 -0.09 14.46
CA ARG A 49 -11.55 0.61 15.24
C ARG A 49 -11.51 0.12 16.69
N GLU A 50 -12.62 0.04 17.35
CA GLU A 50 -12.71 -0.43 18.75
C GLU A 50 -12.20 -1.86 18.87
N GLN A 51 -12.64 -2.76 18.00
CA GLN A 51 -12.20 -4.15 18.01
C GLN A 51 -10.71 -4.29 17.70
N ALA A 52 -10.18 -3.55 16.71
CA ALA A 52 -8.77 -3.56 16.39
C ALA A 52 -7.93 -3.05 17.57
N GLN A 53 -8.32 -1.93 18.18
CA GLN A 53 -7.63 -1.36 19.34
C GLN A 53 -7.67 -2.26 20.57
N SER A 54 -8.83 -2.87 20.85
CA SER A 54 -8.97 -3.82 21.98
C SER A 54 -8.03 -5.02 21.86
N GLN A 55 -7.64 -5.39 20.66
CA GLN A 55 -6.69 -6.46 20.38
C GLN A 55 -5.24 -5.99 20.20
N GLY A 56 -4.98 -4.69 20.40
CA GLY A 56 -3.65 -4.10 20.36
C GLY A 56 -3.13 -3.80 18.95
N PHE A 57 -4.03 -3.57 17.99
CA PHE A 57 -3.66 -3.09 16.67
C PHE A 57 -3.73 -1.56 16.57
N ASP A 58 -2.81 -1.00 15.81
CA ASP A 58 -2.92 0.36 15.30
C ASP A 58 -3.66 0.33 13.95
N LEU A 59 -4.88 0.87 13.90
CA LEU A 59 -5.67 0.95 12.68
C LEU A 59 -5.45 2.29 11.98
N ILE A 60 -4.86 2.24 10.79
CA ILE A 60 -4.58 3.39 9.93
C ILE A 60 -5.58 3.39 8.77
N CYS A 61 -6.48 4.37 8.76
CA CYS A 61 -7.44 4.54 7.67
C CYS A 61 -6.81 5.35 6.53
N LEU A 62 -6.76 4.72 5.35
CA LEU A 62 -6.28 5.30 4.09
C LEU A 62 -7.34 5.06 3.02
N PRO A 63 -8.54 5.70 3.14
CA PRO A 63 -9.64 5.43 2.24
C PRO A 63 -9.31 5.84 0.80
N MET A 64 -9.67 4.97 -0.13
CA MET A 64 -9.53 5.16 -1.57
C MET A 64 -10.78 4.59 -2.25
N ALA A 65 -11.36 5.30 -3.20
CA ALA A 65 -12.44 4.75 -4.02
C ALA A 65 -11.98 3.51 -4.79
N GLU A 66 -12.89 2.59 -5.07
CA GLU A 66 -12.58 1.36 -5.81
C GLU A 66 -12.02 1.69 -7.20
N GLY A 67 -10.90 1.09 -7.56
CA GLY A 67 -10.21 1.34 -8.83
C GLY A 67 -9.36 2.62 -8.88
N PHE A 68 -9.38 3.45 -7.85
CA PHE A 68 -8.65 4.71 -7.78
C PHE A 68 -7.43 4.66 -6.86
N ALA A 69 -6.75 5.79 -6.76
CA ALA A 69 -5.59 6.03 -5.91
C ALA A 69 -5.93 7.08 -4.84
N PRO A 70 -5.07 7.26 -3.81
CA PRO A 70 -5.27 8.31 -2.81
C PRO A 70 -5.25 9.71 -3.43
N ILE A 71 -6.16 10.57 -2.99
CA ILE A 71 -6.28 11.94 -3.51
C ILE A 71 -5.06 12.81 -3.14
N ASN A 72 -4.52 12.61 -1.95
CA ASN A 72 -3.42 13.44 -1.41
C ASN A 72 -2.12 12.65 -1.33
N MET A 73 -1.24 12.88 -2.29
CA MET A 73 0.08 12.21 -2.39
C MET A 73 0.99 12.53 -1.20
N THR A 74 1.01 13.77 -0.73
CA THR A 74 1.84 14.18 0.41
C THR A 74 1.40 13.50 1.70
N ARG A 75 0.08 13.44 1.95
CA ARG A 75 -0.47 12.72 3.10
C ARG A 75 -0.13 11.23 3.05
N LEU A 76 -0.28 10.62 1.87
CA LEU A 76 0.13 9.23 1.65
C LEU A 76 1.60 9.03 1.98
N ASP A 77 2.48 9.90 1.48
CA ASP A 77 3.92 9.83 1.71
C ASP A 77 4.28 9.93 3.20
N MET A 78 3.60 10.80 3.94
CA MET A 78 3.76 10.91 5.40
C MET A 78 3.31 9.62 6.11
N ILE A 79 2.14 9.06 5.75
CA ILE A 79 1.64 7.81 6.33
C ILE A 79 2.62 6.67 6.04
N MET A 80 3.11 6.55 4.81
CA MET A 80 4.07 5.51 4.45
C MET A 80 5.40 5.67 5.18
N SER A 81 5.89 6.89 5.36
CA SER A 81 7.09 7.15 6.17
C SER A 81 6.89 6.73 7.62
N MET A 82 5.76 7.07 8.22
CA MET A 82 5.40 6.68 9.58
C MET A 82 5.33 5.15 9.72
N LEU A 83 4.68 4.45 8.78
CA LEU A 83 4.59 3.00 8.78
C LEU A 83 5.97 2.33 8.67
N ILE A 84 6.84 2.83 7.82
CA ILE A 84 8.20 2.32 7.66
C ILE A 84 8.99 2.51 8.95
N LEU A 85 9.01 3.72 9.51
CA LEU A 85 9.81 4.06 10.70
C LEU A 85 9.33 3.33 11.96
N ASN A 86 8.01 3.25 12.16
CA ASN A 86 7.45 2.73 13.41
C ASN A 86 7.26 1.21 13.41
N TYR A 87 7.14 0.58 12.26
CA TYR A 87 6.86 -0.86 12.16
C TYR A 87 7.89 -1.60 11.32
N THR A 88 8.06 -1.22 10.04
CA THR A 88 8.92 -1.98 9.12
C THR A 88 10.37 -2.07 9.61
N LEU A 89 10.99 -0.93 9.95
CA LEU A 89 12.38 -0.88 10.43
C LEU A 89 12.56 -1.49 11.83
N ARG A 90 11.48 -1.76 12.53
CA ARG A 90 11.47 -2.47 13.82
C ARG A 90 11.16 -3.96 13.67
N GLY A 91 11.11 -4.48 12.44
CA GLY A 91 10.80 -5.88 12.17
C GLY A 91 9.35 -6.28 12.44
N THR A 92 8.43 -5.30 12.52
CA THR A 92 7.02 -5.53 12.84
C THR A 92 6.20 -5.63 11.56
N SER A 93 5.35 -6.64 11.47
CA SER A 93 4.49 -6.88 10.31
C SER A 93 3.33 -5.89 10.25
N ILE A 94 3.02 -5.45 9.04
CA ILE A 94 1.89 -4.57 8.70
C ILE A 94 0.94 -5.35 7.79
N LEU A 95 -0.35 -5.33 8.10
CA LEU A 95 -1.40 -5.79 7.19
C LEU A 95 -1.94 -4.62 6.38
N VAL A 96 -2.01 -4.79 5.07
CA VAL A 96 -2.70 -3.83 4.18
C VAL A 96 -3.87 -4.54 3.54
N HIS A 97 -5.07 -3.99 3.66
CA HIS A 97 -6.24 -4.55 3.03
C HIS A 97 -7.15 -3.53 2.37
N CYS A 98 -7.88 -3.99 1.39
CA CYS A 98 -9.07 -3.37 0.81
C CYS A 98 -10.14 -4.47 0.71
N ARG A 99 -11.13 -4.33 -0.17
CA ARG A 99 -12.18 -5.35 -0.33
C ARG A 99 -11.63 -6.69 -0.83
N GLY A 100 -10.92 -6.70 -1.96
CA GLY A 100 -10.34 -7.91 -2.57
C GLY A 100 -8.85 -8.14 -2.28
N GLY A 101 -8.17 -7.17 -1.68
CA GLY A 101 -6.74 -7.24 -1.39
C GLY A 101 -5.85 -7.24 -2.64
N VAL A 102 -6.31 -6.67 -3.76
CA VAL A 102 -5.66 -6.76 -5.08
C VAL A 102 -5.29 -5.37 -5.62
N GLY A 103 -6.26 -4.49 -5.89
CA GLY A 103 -6.01 -3.17 -6.49
C GLY A 103 -5.41 -2.17 -5.50
N ARG A 104 -6.23 -1.63 -4.60
CA ARG A 104 -5.83 -0.58 -3.62
C ARG A 104 -4.73 -1.07 -2.67
N ALA A 105 -4.86 -2.27 -2.13
CA ALA A 105 -3.82 -2.85 -1.27
C ALA A 105 -2.53 -3.15 -2.05
N GLY A 106 -2.63 -3.56 -3.31
CA GLY A 106 -1.50 -3.72 -4.22
C GLY A 106 -0.77 -2.41 -4.49
N LEU A 107 -1.54 -1.31 -4.66
CA LEU A 107 -0.98 0.03 -4.82
C LEU A 107 -0.14 0.45 -3.60
N VAL A 108 -0.67 0.27 -2.39
CA VAL A 108 0.08 0.57 -1.14
C VAL A 108 1.34 -0.30 -1.04
N ALA A 109 1.27 -1.57 -1.43
CA ALA A 109 2.45 -2.44 -1.44
C ALA A 109 3.53 -1.97 -2.43
N CYS A 110 3.16 -1.53 -3.64
CA CYS A 110 4.10 -0.95 -4.60
C CYS A 110 4.77 0.31 -4.03
N ILE A 111 4.00 1.19 -3.40
CA ILE A 111 4.50 2.43 -2.78
C ILE A 111 5.48 2.11 -1.65
N TRP A 112 5.16 1.12 -0.82
CA TRP A 112 6.05 0.67 0.26
C TRP A 112 7.37 0.12 -0.29
N LEU A 113 7.32 -0.75 -1.32
CA LEU A 113 8.51 -1.28 -1.98
C LEU A 113 9.39 -0.16 -2.56
N LEU A 114 8.77 0.84 -3.20
CA LEU A 114 9.46 1.98 -3.76
C LEU A 114 10.19 2.79 -2.68
N LYS A 115 9.50 3.13 -1.59
CA LYS A 115 10.10 3.90 -0.47
C LYS A 115 11.20 3.15 0.25
N MET A 116 11.09 1.83 0.34
CA MET A 116 12.12 0.96 0.92
C MET A 116 13.29 0.70 -0.04
N ASN A 117 13.20 1.18 -1.28
CA ASN A 117 14.18 0.91 -2.35
C ASN A 117 14.47 -0.59 -2.52
N LEU A 118 13.44 -1.44 -2.36
CA LEU A 118 13.58 -2.90 -2.41
C LEU A 118 13.47 -3.46 -3.84
N VAL A 119 13.17 -2.65 -4.81
CA VAL A 119 13.23 -3.01 -6.22
C VAL A 119 14.56 -2.53 -6.76
N SER A 120 15.58 -3.34 -6.55
CA SER A 120 16.87 -3.12 -7.18
C SER A 120 16.70 -3.06 -8.69
N LEU A 121 17.24 -2.04 -9.31
CA LEU A 121 17.54 -2.00 -10.73
C LEU A 121 18.55 -3.16 -10.96
N GLY A 122 18.00 -4.37 -11.19
CA GLY A 122 18.82 -5.57 -11.34
C GLY A 122 19.62 -5.51 -12.60
N SER A 123 20.86 -5.14 -12.46
CA SER A 123 22.04 -5.62 -13.14
C SER A 123 23.23 -5.05 -12.37
N GLU A 124 24.17 -5.91 -12.02
CA GLU A 124 25.43 -5.54 -11.36
C GLU A 124 26.27 -4.56 -12.19
N ASP A 125 25.87 -4.28 -13.43
CA ASP A 125 26.57 -3.45 -14.41
C ASP A 125 25.97 -2.04 -14.63
N THR A 126 24.94 -1.63 -13.90
CA THR A 126 24.50 -0.23 -14.00
C THR A 126 25.34 0.61 -13.05
N PRO A 127 26.11 1.62 -13.56
CA PRO A 127 26.82 2.55 -12.70
C PRO A 127 25.83 3.16 -11.72
N LYS A 128 26.25 3.33 -10.43
CA LYS A 128 25.47 4.02 -9.40
C LYS A 128 24.93 5.29 -10.03
N LEU A 129 23.65 5.25 -10.42
CA LEU A 129 23.06 6.34 -11.18
C LEU A 129 23.12 7.61 -10.33
N CYS A 130 23.77 8.63 -10.88
CA CYS A 130 23.68 9.98 -10.34
C CYS A 130 22.17 10.32 -10.21
N PRO A 131 21.68 10.77 -9.05
CA PRO A 131 20.29 11.16 -8.86
C PRO A 131 19.78 12.20 -9.86
N CYS A 132 20.71 12.85 -10.57
CA CYS A 132 20.42 13.86 -11.58
C CYS A 132 19.91 13.32 -12.93
N SER A 133 19.94 12.01 -13.20
CA SER A 133 19.64 11.43 -14.52
C SER A 133 18.33 10.61 -14.59
N ASN A 134 17.41 10.77 -13.64
CA ASN A 134 16.13 10.04 -13.66
C ASN A 134 15.30 10.43 -14.89
N THR A 135 15.45 9.67 -15.96
CA THR A 135 14.69 9.82 -17.19
C THR A 135 13.30 9.23 -17.05
N SER A 136 12.37 9.65 -17.91
CA SER A 136 11.02 9.06 -17.95
C SER A 136 11.05 7.54 -18.16
N SER A 137 12.05 7.02 -18.86
CA SER A 137 12.28 5.59 -19.06
C SER A 137 12.59 4.88 -17.74
N GLN A 138 13.47 5.43 -16.90
CA GLN A 138 13.82 4.83 -15.60
C GLN A 138 12.64 4.78 -14.64
N VAL A 139 11.81 5.83 -14.61
CA VAL A 139 10.56 5.83 -13.83
C VAL A 139 9.65 4.69 -14.29
N LEU A 140 9.46 4.55 -15.61
CA LEU A 140 8.63 3.49 -16.18
C LEU A 140 9.16 2.11 -15.82
N ASP A 141 10.46 1.85 -16.02
CA ASP A 141 11.09 0.57 -15.71
C ASP A 141 10.95 0.21 -14.22
N THR A 142 11.13 1.20 -13.34
CA THR A 142 10.94 1.02 -11.90
C THR A 142 9.51 0.64 -11.57
N VAL A 143 8.53 1.37 -12.11
CA VAL A 143 7.11 1.09 -11.85
C VAL A 143 6.69 -0.26 -12.40
N LEU A 144 7.16 -0.65 -13.58
CA LEU A 144 6.88 -1.98 -14.15
C LEU A 144 7.44 -3.10 -13.27
N LYS A 145 8.66 -2.94 -12.74
CA LYS A 145 9.27 -3.91 -11.81
C LYS A 145 8.51 -4.00 -10.48
N LEU A 146 8.05 -2.86 -9.94
CA LEU A 146 7.20 -2.82 -8.74
C LEU A 146 5.91 -3.62 -8.94
N ILE A 147 5.20 -3.34 -10.03
CA ILE A 147 3.95 -4.03 -10.37
C ILE A 147 4.19 -5.53 -10.56
N ASP A 148 5.21 -5.92 -11.29
CA ASP A 148 5.58 -7.32 -11.51
C ASP A 148 5.90 -8.04 -10.19
N THR A 149 6.67 -7.38 -9.30
CA THR A 149 7.00 -7.92 -7.98
C THR A 149 5.76 -8.17 -7.14
N VAL A 150 4.83 -7.21 -7.08
CA VAL A 150 3.58 -7.36 -6.32
C VAL A 150 2.68 -8.41 -6.96
N ARG A 151 2.61 -8.46 -8.30
CA ARG A 151 1.85 -9.48 -9.04
C ARG A 151 2.34 -10.89 -8.76
N LYS A 152 3.63 -11.12 -8.76
CA LYS A 152 4.23 -12.42 -8.44
C LYS A 152 4.00 -12.86 -7.00
N ARG A 153 3.93 -11.92 -6.07
CA ARG A 153 3.80 -12.21 -4.63
C ARG A 153 2.36 -12.30 -4.15
N ARG A 154 1.42 -11.60 -4.79
CA ARG A 154 0.04 -11.51 -4.32
C ARG A 154 -0.99 -12.02 -5.31
N SER A 155 -1.07 -11.45 -6.50
CA SER A 155 -2.04 -11.81 -7.54
C SER A 155 -1.62 -11.18 -8.86
N LEU A 156 -1.72 -11.90 -9.96
CA LEU A 156 -1.48 -11.37 -11.31
C LEU A 156 -2.39 -10.17 -11.66
N ARG A 157 -3.48 -10.00 -10.93
CA ARG A 157 -4.43 -8.89 -11.07
C ARG A 157 -4.09 -7.68 -10.21
N ALA A 158 -2.99 -7.69 -9.43
CA ALA A 158 -2.59 -6.54 -8.64
C ALA A 158 -2.35 -5.32 -9.53
N ILE A 159 -2.77 -4.14 -9.05
CA ILE A 159 -2.89 -2.91 -9.84
C ILE A 159 -3.90 -3.12 -10.98
N GLU A 160 -5.16 -2.94 -10.64
CA GLU A 160 -6.30 -3.33 -11.48
C GLU A 160 -6.63 -2.31 -12.56
N THR A 161 -6.21 -1.05 -12.39
CA THR A 161 -6.62 0.04 -13.27
C THR A 161 -5.44 0.85 -13.79
N ALA A 162 -5.64 1.49 -14.95
CA ALA A 162 -4.70 2.45 -15.51
C ALA A 162 -4.48 3.66 -14.60
N GLU A 163 -5.51 4.05 -13.81
CA GLU A 163 -5.44 5.14 -12.85
C GLU A 163 -4.43 4.82 -11.73
N GLN A 164 -4.49 3.62 -11.17
CA GLN A 164 -3.53 3.16 -10.17
C GLN A 164 -2.10 3.10 -10.73
N ALA A 165 -1.93 2.62 -11.97
CA ALA A 165 -0.62 2.61 -12.63
C ALA A 165 -0.08 4.03 -12.89
N ARG A 166 -0.94 4.95 -13.32
CA ARG A 166 -0.58 6.37 -13.52
C ARG A 166 -0.14 7.00 -12.21
N PHE A 167 -0.90 6.78 -11.14
CA PHE A 167 -0.53 7.28 -9.81
C PHE A 167 0.84 6.77 -9.36
N LEU A 168 1.17 5.51 -9.59
CA LEU A 168 2.51 4.98 -9.28
C LEU A 168 3.62 5.69 -10.05
N MET A 169 3.38 6.02 -11.33
CA MET A 169 4.32 6.81 -12.13
C MET A 169 4.53 8.20 -11.55
N GLU A 170 3.46 8.86 -11.13
CA GLU A 170 3.52 10.20 -10.52
C GLU A 170 4.19 10.15 -9.16
N TYR A 171 3.87 9.17 -8.35
CA TYR A 171 4.50 8.98 -7.04
C TYR A 171 5.99 8.64 -7.16
N ALA A 172 6.39 7.83 -8.13
CA ALA A 172 7.80 7.56 -8.38
C ALA A 172 8.57 8.84 -8.78
N ARG A 173 8.00 9.69 -9.65
CA ARG A 173 8.58 11.00 -9.98
C ARG A 173 8.71 11.90 -8.75
N PHE A 174 7.70 11.92 -7.90
CA PHE A 174 7.68 12.68 -6.65
C PHE A 174 8.82 12.25 -5.71
N ILE A 175 9.00 10.95 -5.47
CA ILE A 175 10.06 10.41 -4.62
C ILE A 175 11.44 10.72 -5.20
N PHE A 176 11.67 10.46 -6.48
CA PHE A 176 12.94 10.76 -7.14
C PHE A 176 13.26 12.26 -7.16
N GLY A 177 12.24 13.11 -7.29
CA GLY A 177 12.40 14.55 -7.17
C GLY A 177 12.85 15.00 -5.79
N GLN A 178 12.31 14.40 -4.72
CA GLN A 178 12.72 14.66 -3.34
C GLN A 178 14.18 14.23 -3.07
N GLU A 179 14.58 13.06 -3.55
CA GLU A 179 15.95 12.58 -3.42
C GLU A 179 16.94 13.50 -4.12
N ARG A 180 16.61 13.96 -5.31
CA ARG A 180 17.41 14.93 -6.06
C ARG A 180 17.59 16.24 -5.31
N ALA A 181 16.50 16.80 -4.75
CA ALA A 181 16.56 18.03 -3.97
C ALA A 181 17.46 17.88 -2.73
N ARG A 182 17.36 16.75 -2.02
CA ARG A 182 18.23 16.44 -0.86
C ARG A 182 19.70 16.29 -1.23
N PHE A 183 20.00 15.76 -2.40
CA PHE A 183 21.38 15.63 -2.89
C PHE A 183 21.98 16.98 -3.24
N CYS A 184 21.25 17.82 -3.98
CA CYS A 184 21.73 19.17 -4.36
C CYS A 184 21.92 20.12 -3.16
N LEU A 185 21.27 19.88 -2.00
CA LEU A 185 21.46 20.68 -0.80
C LEU A 185 22.69 20.26 0.04
N LYS A 186 23.30 19.12 -0.27
CA LYS A 186 24.49 18.59 0.45
C LYS A 186 25.79 18.80 -0.30
N THR A 187 25.72 19.25 -1.54
CA THR A 187 26.87 19.65 -2.39
C THR A 187 27.00 21.16 -2.43
#